data_7984672bbaa4cc3317d08861d3b05292
#
_entry.id   7984672bbaa4cc3317d08861d3b05292
#
_cell.length_a   1.000
_cell.length_b   1.000
_cell.length_c   1.000
_cell.angle_alpha   90.00
_cell.angle_beta   90.00
_cell.angle_gamma   90.00
#
_symmetry.space_group_name_H-M   'P 1'
#
loop_
_entity.id
_entity.type
_entity.pdbx_description
1 polymer ?
#
loop_
_entity_poly.entity_id
_entity_poly.type
_entity_poly.pdbx_seq_one_letter_code
_entity_poly.pdbx_strand_id
1 'polypeptide(L)'
;MRKINYGLMSMLTLLMCAITSCGDAERPSYEGPNYILFSDTLTVLAVQNNEEVFDIPVAATEACSYDRTVAVEVIDKKSNAIEGKHYTIESNTITIKAGERAANVRIRGNYDAIAATDSLGLTLRLLTQQADQWDLYEKSYEAKVILQKCCPFDINLFNGYAVLTSTYMQEFMPNVDNRLIKAIIDPEEENTIIMKDFFYDGYNVKIRFTTNDILNPLIEMDEQT
;
A
#
# COMPACT_ATOMS: atom_id res chain seq x y z
N MET A 1 65.61 -22.23 13.00
CA MET A 1 65.09 -21.40 11.87
C MET A 1 63.59 -21.70 11.68
N ARG A 2 62.75 -20.74 11.96
CA ARG A 2 61.27 -20.89 11.89
C ARG A 2 60.87 -20.82 10.39
N LYS A 3 60.36 -21.93 9.84
CA LYS A 3 59.85 -21.93 8.49
C LYS A 3 58.56 -21.08 8.43
N ILE A 4 58.64 -19.94 7.83
CA ILE A 4 57.48 -19.04 7.59
C ILE A 4 56.56 -19.76 6.59
N ASN A 5 55.32 -19.97 7.00
CA ASN A 5 54.30 -20.68 6.21
C ASN A 5 53.74 -19.70 5.17
N TYR A 6 54.40 -19.63 3.99
CA TYR A 6 54.01 -18.71 2.89
C TYR A 6 52.58 -18.89 2.43
N GLY A 7 51.98 -20.07 2.61
CA GLY A 7 50.56 -20.31 2.34
C GLY A 7 49.63 -19.54 3.25
N LEU A 8 49.94 -19.47 4.55
CA LEU A 8 49.15 -18.72 5.50
C LEU A 8 49.24 -17.22 5.26
N MET A 9 50.40 -16.73 4.88
CA MET A 9 50.65 -15.31 4.57
C MET A 9 49.97 -14.88 3.27
N SER A 10 49.94 -15.75 2.24
CA SER A 10 49.18 -15.52 0.99
C SER A 10 47.68 -15.50 1.22
N MET A 11 47.15 -16.38 2.08
CA MET A 11 45.74 -16.41 2.42
C MET A 11 45.29 -15.16 3.23
N LEU A 12 46.18 -14.67 4.10
CA LEU A 12 45.93 -13.46 4.88
C LEU A 12 45.89 -12.18 4.02
N THR A 13 46.81 -12.11 3.00
CA THR A 13 46.81 -11.00 2.04
C THR A 13 45.62 -11.02 1.11
N LEU A 14 45.13 -12.19 0.65
CA LEU A 14 43.90 -12.31 -0.13
C LEU A 14 42.67 -11.87 0.69
N LEU A 15 42.61 -12.21 1.98
CA LEU A 15 41.54 -11.83 2.88
C LEU A 15 41.53 -10.31 3.14
N MET A 16 42.69 -9.69 3.27
CA MET A 16 42.80 -8.23 3.40
C MET A 16 42.37 -7.48 2.13
N CYS A 17 42.63 -8.00 0.94
CA CYS A 17 42.16 -7.37 -0.30
C CYS A 17 40.66 -7.47 -0.48
N ALA A 18 39.98 -8.48 0.09
CA ALA A 18 38.54 -8.65 -0.02
C ALA A 18 37.77 -7.63 0.82
N ILE A 19 38.34 -7.14 1.92
CA ILE A 19 37.66 -6.16 2.81
C ILE A 19 37.88 -4.68 2.40
N THR A 20 38.80 -4.41 1.49
CA THR A 20 39.04 -3.05 0.95
C THR A 20 38.26 -2.78 -0.34
N SER A 21 37.49 -3.74 -0.86
CA SER A 21 36.69 -3.60 -2.08
C SER A 21 35.32 -2.96 -1.89
N CYS A 22 34.93 -2.58 -0.67
CA CYS A 22 33.80 -1.70 -0.44
C CYS A 22 34.27 -0.23 -0.44
N GLY A 23 34.76 0.25 -1.57
CA GLY A 23 34.80 1.70 -1.80
C GLY A 23 33.36 2.18 -1.86
N ASP A 24 33.05 3.24 -1.10
CA ASP A 24 31.82 4.00 -1.29
C ASP A 24 31.78 4.44 -2.76
N ALA A 25 31.07 3.67 -3.58
CA ALA A 25 30.71 4.15 -4.90
C ALA A 25 29.83 5.38 -4.63
N GLU A 26 30.37 6.57 -4.88
CA GLU A 26 29.59 7.80 -4.85
C GLU A 26 28.35 7.56 -5.71
N ARG A 27 27.22 7.45 -5.08
CA ARG A 27 25.95 7.34 -5.82
C ARG A 27 25.84 8.63 -6.61
N PRO A 28 25.66 8.57 -7.95
CA PRO A 28 25.51 9.79 -8.71
C PRO A 28 24.36 10.59 -8.10
N SER A 29 24.64 11.78 -7.60
CA SER A 29 23.63 12.67 -7.10
C SER A 29 22.88 13.24 -8.31
N TYR A 30 21.58 13.44 -8.14
CA TYR A 30 20.79 14.11 -9.17
C TYR A 30 21.26 15.57 -9.28
N GLU A 31 21.64 16.00 -10.49
CA GLU A 31 22.09 17.35 -10.83
C GLU A 31 21.12 18.09 -11.79
N GLY A 32 19.89 17.62 -11.86
CA GLY A 32 18.86 18.18 -12.72
C GLY A 32 18.09 19.35 -12.07
N PRO A 33 17.08 19.89 -12.77
CA PRO A 33 16.19 20.92 -12.24
C PRO A 33 15.45 20.44 -10.99
N ASN A 34 15.12 21.37 -10.10
CA ASN A 34 14.41 21.09 -8.87
C ASN A 34 12.89 21.02 -9.12
N TYR A 35 12.39 19.84 -9.45
CA TYR A 35 10.97 19.61 -9.68
C TYR A 35 10.21 19.31 -8.39
N ILE A 36 8.92 19.67 -8.36
CA ILE A 36 7.96 19.32 -7.30
C ILE A 36 6.80 18.59 -7.97
N LEU A 37 6.49 17.39 -7.50
CA LEU A 37 5.54 16.47 -8.12
C LEU A 37 4.81 15.61 -7.08
N PHE A 38 3.65 15.08 -7.43
CA PHE A 38 3.05 14.00 -6.67
C PHE A 38 3.88 12.73 -6.86
N SER A 39 4.13 11.99 -5.78
CA SER A 39 4.84 10.71 -5.84
C SER A 39 4.03 9.67 -6.63
N ASP A 40 2.70 9.71 -6.48
CA ASP A 40 1.75 8.87 -7.20
C ASP A 40 0.70 9.73 -7.88
N THR A 41 0.41 9.43 -9.14
CA THR A 41 -0.62 10.14 -9.92
C THR A 41 -2.02 9.55 -9.74
N LEU A 42 -2.13 8.39 -9.09
CA LEU A 42 -3.39 7.73 -8.75
C LEU A 42 -3.28 7.11 -7.36
N THR A 43 -4.17 7.51 -6.46
CA THR A 43 -4.26 6.97 -5.10
C THR A 43 -5.70 6.59 -4.79
N VAL A 44 -5.92 5.44 -4.15
CA VAL A 44 -7.22 5.02 -3.65
C VAL A 44 -7.21 5.12 -2.13
N LEU A 45 -8.16 5.88 -1.57
CA LEU A 45 -8.33 6.04 -0.13
C LEU A 45 -9.44 5.11 0.36
N ALA A 46 -9.08 4.16 1.21
CA ALA A 46 -10.02 3.26 1.87
C ALA A 46 -10.73 3.98 3.03
N VAL A 47 -11.79 4.72 2.71
CA VAL A 47 -12.51 5.51 3.71
C VAL A 47 -13.31 4.60 4.62
N GLN A 48 -12.92 4.55 5.88
CA GLN A 48 -13.60 3.83 6.97
C GLN A 48 -14.26 4.79 7.95
N ASN A 49 -15.12 4.26 8.82
CA ASN A 49 -15.75 5.04 9.88
C ASN A 49 -14.82 5.20 11.10
N ASN A 50 -13.62 5.73 10.87
CA ASN A 50 -12.58 5.94 11.90
C ASN A 50 -11.98 7.36 11.87
N GLU A 51 -12.52 8.25 11.01
CA GLU A 51 -12.03 9.61 10.80
C GLU A 51 -10.54 9.70 10.42
N GLU A 52 -10.00 8.67 9.79
CA GLU A 52 -8.61 8.62 9.37
C GLU A 52 -8.27 9.74 8.39
N VAL A 53 -7.06 10.27 8.53
CA VAL A 53 -6.48 11.25 7.62
C VAL A 53 -5.49 10.54 6.72
N PHE A 54 -5.68 10.67 5.42
CA PHE A 54 -4.82 10.09 4.41
C PHE A 54 -3.79 11.09 3.91
N ASP A 55 -2.56 10.64 3.83
CA ASP A 55 -1.43 11.40 3.32
C ASP A 55 -1.23 11.12 1.83
N ILE A 56 -1.31 12.17 1.00
CA ILE A 56 -0.98 12.11 -0.43
C ILE A 56 0.41 12.71 -0.60
N PRO A 57 1.43 11.89 -0.88
CA PRO A 57 2.80 12.34 -0.85
C PRO A 57 3.15 13.21 -2.06
N VAL A 58 3.81 14.32 -1.78
CA VAL A 58 4.43 15.22 -2.74
C VAL A 58 5.94 15.20 -2.51
N ALA A 59 6.69 14.99 -3.58
CA ALA A 59 8.14 14.89 -3.55
C ALA A 59 8.78 16.05 -4.30
N ALA A 60 10.02 16.35 -3.94
CA ALA A 60 10.91 17.23 -4.68
C ALA A 60 12.19 16.48 -5.06
N THR A 61 12.71 16.73 -6.25
CA THR A 61 13.92 16.07 -6.75
C THR A 61 15.17 16.46 -5.92
N GLU A 62 15.16 17.65 -5.33
CA GLU A 62 16.28 18.13 -4.51
C GLU A 62 15.82 18.68 -3.14
N ALA A 63 16.69 18.59 -2.15
CA ALA A 63 16.54 19.27 -0.88
C ALA A 63 17.08 20.71 -1.01
N CYS A 64 16.30 21.68 -0.52
CA CYS A 64 16.72 23.09 -0.47
C CYS A 64 17.10 23.50 0.96
N SER A 65 17.91 24.54 1.10
CA SER A 65 18.27 25.10 2.39
C SER A 65 17.20 26.01 3.01
N TYR A 66 16.03 26.10 2.36
CA TYR A 66 14.90 26.93 2.79
C TYR A 66 13.58 26.17 2.62
N ASP A 67 12.56 26.61 3.36
CA ASP A 67 11.20 26.05 3.28
C ASP A 67 10.56 26.41 1.93
N ARG A 68 9.91 25.44 1.29
CA ARG A 68 9.17 25.63 0.02
C ARG A 68 7.69 25.39 0.27
N THR A 69 6.89 26.42 0.07
CA THR A 69 5.42 26.30 0.18
C THR A 69 4.80 26.26 -1.19
N VAL A 70 3.96 25.23 -1.43
CA VAL A 70 3.24 25.01 -2.67
C VAL A 70 1.75 24.98 -2.37
N ALA A 71 0.97 25.70 -3.16
CA ALA A 71 -0.47 25.65 -3.07
C ALA A 71 -1.02 24.43 -3.83
N VAL A 72 -2.11 23.87 -3.31
CA VAL A 72 -2.82 22.74 -3.86
C VAL A 72 -4.25 23.16 -4.16
N GLU A 73 -4.74 22.82 -5.33
CA GLU A 73 -6.14 23.06 -5.72
C GLU A 73 -6.81 21.77 -6.20
N VAL A 74 -8.12 21.73 -6.15
CA VAL A 74 -8.94 20.68 -6.75
C VAL A 74 -9.40 21.13 -8.14
N ILE A 75 -9.24 20.28 -9.15
CA ILE A 75 -9.75 20.53 -10.50
C ILE A 75 -11.20 20.08 -10.59
N ASP A 76 -12.15 20.97 -10.39
CA ASP A 76 -13.59 20.66 -10.37
C ASP A 76 -14.06 19.90 -11.61
N LYS A 77 -13.58 20.27 -12.79
CA LYS A 77 -13.97 19.63 -14.07
C LYS A 77 -13.52 18.17 -14.19
N LYS A 78 -12.57 17.74 -13.37
CA LYS A 78 -12.02 16.37 -13.32
C LYS A 78 -12.44 15.63 -12.05
N SER A 79 -13.27 16.25 -11.21
CA SER A 79 -13.70 15.75 -9.91
C SER A 79 -15.21 15.59 -9.87
N ASN A 80 -15.68 14.50 -9.28
CA ASN A 80 -17.10 14.29 -8.95
C ASN A 80 -17.34 14.19 -7.44
N ALA A 81 -16.27 14.08 -6.64
CA ALA A 81 -16.33 14.27 -5.20
C ALA A 81 -16.46 15.76 -4.88
N ILE A 82 -17.23 16.10 -3.85
CA ILE A 82 -17.53 17.48 -3.44
C ILE A 82 -16.86 17.73 -2.09
N GLU A 83 -16.01 18.78 -2.02
CA GLU A 83 -15.39 19.21 -0.76
C GLU A 83 -16.45 19.66 0.24
N GLY A 84 -16.21 19.37 1.52
CA GLY A 84 -17.17 19.63 2.61
C GLY A 84 -18.32 18.65 2.69
N LYS A 85 -18.58 17.86 1.63
CA LYS A 85 -19.57 16.78 1.63
C LYS A 85 -18.91 15.40 1.70
N HIS A 86 -18.08 15.04 0.71
CA HIS A 86 -17.50 13.70 0.58
C HIS A 86 -16.11 13.62 1.18
N TYR A 87 -15.42 14.74 1.28
CA TYR A 87 -14.06 14.84 1.85
C TYR A 87 -13.79 16.26 2.36
N THR A 88 -12.69 16.40 3.10
CA THR A 88 -12.08 17.68 3.47
C THR A 88 -10.58 17.63 3.26
N ILE A 89 -10.00 18.74 2.78
CA ILE A 89 -8.55 18.93 2.73
C ILE A 89 -8.15 19.75 3.95
N GLU A 90 -7.18 19.26 4.74
CA GLU A 90 -6.78 19.96 5.96
C GLU A 90 -6.10 21.30 5.68
N SER A 91 -5.38 21.40 4.57
CA SER A 91 -4.74 22.64 4.13
C SER A 91 -4.60 22.69 2.61
N ASN A 92 -4.92 23.84 2.03
CA ASN A 92 -4.71 24.11 0.60
C ASN A 92 -3.25 24.49 0.28
N THR A 93 -2.34 24.35 1.23
CA THR A 93 -0.91 24.54 1.04
C THR A 93 -0.12 23.48 1.78
N ILE A 94 0.96 23.04 1.17
CA ILE A 94 1.95 22.15 1.77
C ILE A 94 3.29 22.88 1.89
N THR A 95 4.08 22.51 2.88
CA THR A 95 5.43 23.08 3.04
C THR A 95 6.44 21.94 3.13
N ILE A 96 7.32 21.86 2.13
CA ILE A 96 8.52 21.02 2.18
C ILE A 96 9.57 21.80 2.97
N LYS A 97 9.96 21.27 4.14
CA LYS A 97 10.89 21.94 5.04
C LYS A 97 12.31 22.00 4.48
N ALA A 98 13.09 22.94 4.96
CA ALA A 98 14.51 23.03 4.64
C ALA A 98 15.22 21.70 4.94
N GLY A 99 15.99 21.20 3.98
CA GLY A 99 16.67 19.90 4.06
C GLY A 99 15.79 18.69 3.73
N GLU A 100 14.48 18.85 3.58
CA GLU A 100 13.55 17.77 3.23
C GLU A 100 13.24 17.74 1.73
N ARG A 101 12.76 16.57 1.27
CA ARG A 101 12.36 16.33 -0.13
C ARG A 101 10.91 15.89 -0.25
N ALA A 102 10.14 15.86 0.83
CA ALA A 102 8.77 15.40 0.82
C ALA A 102 7.89 16.23 1.76
N ALA A 103 6.60 16.30 1.40
CA ALA A 103 5.51 16.78 2.23
C ALA A 103 4.23 16.08 1.78
N ASN A 104 3.16 16.17 2.57
CA ASN A 104 1.91 15.48 2.26
C ASN A 104 0.75 16.48 2.12
N VAL A 105 -0.12 16.24 1.14
CA VAL A 105 -1.48 16.78 1.14
C VAL A 105 -2.33 15.85 2.00
N ARG A 106 -3.01 16.40 3.01
CA ARG A 106 -3.77 15.62 3.97
C ARG A 106 -5.26 15.72 3.68
N ILE A 107 -5.89 14.56 3.45
CA ILE A 107 -7.30 14.44 3.07
C ILE A 107 -8.00 13.53 4.06
N ARG A 108 -9.18 13.94 4.49
CA ARG A 108 -10.10 13.13 5.29
C ARG A 108 -11.35 12.82 4.46
N GLY A 109 -11.70 11.54 4.32
CA GLY A 109 -12.95 11.11 3.70
C GLY A 109 -14.11 11.17 4.70
N ASN A 110 -15.31 11.51 4.20
CA ASN A 110 -16.52 11.45 4.99
C ASN A 110 -17.27 10.15 4.70
N TYR A 111 -17.09 9.16 5.58
CA TYR A 111 -17.66 7.83 5.43
C TYR A 111 -19.18 7.83 5.23
N ASP A 112 -19.92 8.63 6.00
CA ASP A 112 -21.38 8.64 5.97
C ASP A 112 -21.96 9.26 4.68
N ALA A 113 -21.20 10.13 4.04
CA ALA A 113 -21.61 10.78 2.80
C ALA A 113 -21.23 9.99 1.52
N ILE A 114 -20.49 8.89 1.64
CA ILE A 114 -20.07 8.03 0.53
C ILE A 114 -20.93 6.77 0.54
N ALA A 115 -21.65 6.47 -0.55
CA ALA A 115 -22.35 5.19 -0.68
C ALA A 115 -21.37 4.09 -1.12
N ALA A 116 -21.66 2.84 -0.73
CA ALA A 116 -20.80 1.69 -1.08
C ALA A 116 -20.68 1.46 -2.60
N THR A 117 -21.66 1.94 -3.38
CA THR A 117 -21.70 1.84 -4.84
C THR A 117 -21.15 3.07 -5.55
N ASP A 118 -20.75 4.12 -4.80
CA ASP A 118 -20.26 5.36 -5.39
C ASP A 118 -18.84 5.17 -5.92
N SER A 119 -18.58 5.75 -7.09
CA SER A 119 -17.25 5.93 -7.65
C SER A 119 -16.88 7.42 -7.57
N LEU A 120 -16.48 7.86 -6.40
CA LEU A 120 -16.11 9.24 -6.15
C LEU A 120 -14.61 9.47 -6.32
N GLY A 121 -14.25 10.56 -6.97
CA GLY A 121 -12.87 10.94 -7.16
C GLY A 121 -12.70 12.45 -7.24
N LEU A 122 -11.52 12.89 -6.83
CA LEU A 122 -11.07 14.27 -7.02
C LEU A 122 -9.70 14.26 -7.69
N THR A 123 -9.42 15.33 -8.42
CA THR A 123 -8.10 15.54 -9.03
C THR A 123 -7.47 16.75 -8.38
N LEU A 124 -6.36 16.52 -7.72
CA LEU A 124 -5.51 17.56 -7.13
C LEU A 124 -4.55 18.10 -8.18
N ARG A 125 -4.16 19.37 -8.02
CA ARG A 125 -3.10 19.99 -8.80
C ARG A 125 -2.20 20.82 -7.90
N LEU A 126 -0.88 20.67 -8.08
CA LEU A 126 0.10 21.55 -7.47
C LEU A 126 0.21 22.83 -8.28
N LEU A 127 0.09 23.97 -7.61
CA LEU A 127 0.30 25.28 -8.24
C LEU A 127 1.78 25.65 -8.12
N THR A 128 2.60 25.06 -8.98
CA THR A 128 4.02 25.31 -9.10
C THR A 128 4.33 26.21 -10.27
N GLN A 129 5.51 26.85 -10.28
CA GLN A 129 6.00 27.57 -11.46
C GLN A 129 6.31 26.54 -12.57
N GLN A 130 6.21 26.96 -13.83
CA GLN A 130 6.46 26.06 -14.97
C GLN A 130 7.88 25.45 -14.94
N ALA A 131 8.86 26.18 -14.43
CA ALA A 131 10.24 25.70 -14.26
C ALA A 131 10.37 24.55 -13.24
N ASP A 132 9.41 24.43 -12.31
CA ASP A 132 9.38 23.39 -11.27
C ASP A 132 8.51 22.18 -11.66
N GLN A 133 7.92 22.19 -12.87
CA GLN A 133 7.09 21.10 -13.40
C GLN A 133 7.94 20.16 -14.23
N TRP A 134 7.78 18.87 -13.98
CA TRP A 134 8.51 17.84 -14.73
C TRP A 134 7.70 17.43 -15.99
N ASP A 135 8.13 17.92 -17.15
CA ASP A 135 7.45 17.66 -18.43
C ASP A 135 7.65 16.22 -18.96
N LEU A 136 8.68 15.49 -18.50
CA LEU A 136 8.97 14.12 -18.94
C LEU A 136 7.91 13.10 -18.53
N TYR A 137 7.24 13.34 -17.39
CA TYR A 137 6.11 12.53 -16.94
C TYR A 137 4.85 13.39 -17.02
N GLU A 138 4.06 13.17 -18.05
CA GLU A 138 2.85 13.93 -18.29
C GLU A 138 2.04 14.09 -17.00
N LYS A 139 1.89 15.34 -16.55
CA LYS A 139 1.04 15.75 -15.43
C LYS A 139 1.41 15.20 -14.05
N SER A 140 2.69 15.00 -13.76
CA SER A 140 3.14 14.66 -12.39
C SER A 140 2.80 15.72 -11.33
N TYR A 141 2.36 16.91 -11.76
CA TYR A 141 1.77 17.96 -10.91
C TYR A 141 0.27 17.78 -10.65
N GLU A 142 -0.38 16.77 -11.26
CA GLU A 142 -1.76 16.37 -11.00
C GLU A 142 -1.79 14.96 -10.41
N ALA A 143 -2.66 14.72 -9.42
CA ALA A 143 -2.94 13.40 -8.87
C ALA A 143 -4.43 13.16 -8.78
N LYS A 144 -4.88 11.99 -9.22
CA LYS A 144 -6.25 11.53 -9.06
C LYS A 144 -6.36 10.75 -7.75
N VAL A 145 -7.29 11.14 -6.91
CA VAL A 145 -7.61 10.48 -5.64
C VAL A 145 -9.00 9.89 -5.74
N ILE A 146 -9.14 8.60 -5.50
CA ILE A 146 -10.41 7.88 -5.48
C ILE A 146 -10.80 7.65 -4.03
N LEU A 147 -12.02 8.01 -3.66
CA LEU A 147 -12.61 7.76 -2.35
C LEU A 147 -13.43 6.48 -2.43
N GLN A 148 -12.98 5.43 -1.79
CA GLN A 148 -13.67 4.15 -1.74
C GLN A 148 -14.16 3.89 -0.32
N LYS A 149 -15.48 3.76 -0.15
CA LYS A 149 -16.04 3.36 1.14
C LYS A 149 -15.67 1.91 1.44
N CYS A 150 -15.02 1.68 2.57
CA CYS A 150 -14.63 0.35 3.02
C CYS A 150 -15.25 0.04 4.37
N CYS A 151 -15.96 -1.08 4.46
CA CYS A 151 -16.43 -1.59 5.75
C CYS A 151 -15.23 -2.16 6.53
N PRO A 152 -15.20 -2.00 7.85
CA PRO A 152 -14.22 -2.70 8.67
C PRO A 152 -14.38 -4.22 8.50
N PHE A 153 -13.26 -4.94 8.55
CA PHE A 153 -13.29 -6.39 8.53
C PHE A 153 -14.02 -6.92 9.77
N ASP A 154 -14.97 -7.81 9.56
CA ASP A 154 -15.69 -8.49 10.64
C ASP A 154 -15.65 -10.00 10.38
N ILE A 155 -14.85 -10.72 11.18
CA ILE A 155 -14.70 -12.17 11.11
C ILE A 155 -16.03 -12.91 11.33
N ASN A 156 -16.99 -12.31 12.06
CA ASN A 156 -18.28 -12.92 12.33
C ASN A 156 -19.12 -13.14 11.07
N LEU A 157 -18.86 -12.39 9.99
CA LEU A 157 -19.50 -12.58 8.69
C LEU A 157 -19.18 -13.94 8.07
N PHE A 158 -18.09 -14.57 8.49
CA PHE A 158 -17.64 -15.86 8.00
C PHE A 158 -17.99 -17.02 8.96
N ASN A 159 -18.64 -16.73 10.10
CA ASN A 159 -19.07 -17.72 11.07
C ASN A 159 -20.48 -18.25 10.70
N GLY A 160 -20.59 -19.54 10.43
CA GLY A 160 -21.88 -20.15 10.09
C GLY A 160 -21.78 -21.25 9.03
N TYR A 161 -22.83 -21.37 8.24
CA TYR A 161 -22.87 -22.36 7.18
C TYR A 161 -22.62 -21.69 5.83
N ALA A 162 -21.78 -22.34 5.02
CA ALA A 162 -21.47 -21.92 3.67
C ALA A 162 -21.57 -23.08 2.69
N VAL A 163 -21.91 -22.79 1.44
CA VAL A 163 -21.89 -23.79 0.36
C VAL A 163 -20.54 -23.71 -0.34
N LEU A 164 -19.77 -24.77 -0.24
CA LEU A 164 -18.51 -24.93 -0.94
C LEU A 164 -18.77 -25.50 -2.33
N THR A 165 -18.27 -24.84 -3.37
CA THR A 165 -18.19 -25.35 -4.73
C THR A 165 -16.74 -25.28 -5.20
N SER A 166 -16.22 -26.34 -5.82
CA SER A 166 -14.88 -26.34 -6.38
C SER A 166 -14.77 -27.25 -7.59
N THR A 167 -13.88 -26.93 -8.50
CA THR A 167 -13.55 -27.77 -9.65
C THR A 167 -12.99 -29.12 -9.22
N TYR A 168 -12.25 -29.17 -8.12
CA TYR A 168 -11.76 -30.42 -7.53
C TYR A 168 -12.91 -31.37 -7.14
N MET A 169 -13.96 -30.83 -6.49
CA MET A 169 -15.13 -31.68 -6.13
C MET A 169 -15.84 -32.19 -7.36
N GLN A 170 -15.97 -31.38 -8.40
CA GLN A 170 -16.60 -31.83 -9.66
C GLN A 170 -15.79 -32.93 -10.37
N GLU A 171 -14.45 -32.84 -10.32
CA GLU A 171 -13.57 -33.80 -10.99
C GLU A 171 -13.39 -35.10 -10.22
N PHE A 172 -13.19 -35.01 -8.89
CA PHE A 172 -12.85 -36.17 -8.05
C PHE A 172 -13.99 -36.72 -7.21
N MET A 173 -15.13 -36.02 -7.13
CA MET A 173 -16.34 -36.44 -6.42
C MET A 173 -17.57 -36.30 -7.33
N PRO A 174 -17.68 -37.11 -8.37
CA PRO A 174 -18.61 -36.92 -9.50
C PRO A 174 -20.10 -36.97 -9.15
N ASN A 175 -20.54 -36.97 -7.96
CA ASN A 175 -21.93 -36.84 -7.53
C ASN A 175 -22.14 -35.74 -6.51
N VAL A 176 -21.13 -34.84 -6.33
CA VAL A 176 -21.16 -33.76 -5.34
C VAL A 176 -20.81 -32.46 -6.04
N ASP A 177 -21.81 -31.76 -6.53
CA ASP A 177 -21.59 -30.42 -7.13
C ASP A 177 -21.26 -29.33 -6.11
N ASN A 178 -21.72 -29.54 -4.88
CA ASN A 178 -21.48 -28.61 -3.75
C ASN A 178 -21.55 -29.37 -2.42
N ARG A 179 -20.93 -28.78 -1.41
CA ARG A 179 -20.97 -29.30 -0.06
C ARG A 179 -21.33 -28.18 0.94
N LEU A 180 -22.27 -28.49 1.84
CA LEU A 180 -22.55 -27.60 2.97
C LEU A 180 -21.47 -27.79 4.03
N ILE A 181 -20.72 -26.76 4.31
CA ILE A 181 -19.67 -26.74 5.34
C ILE A 181 -20.07 -25.81 6.47
N LYS A 182 -19.55 -26.09 7.67
CA LYS A 182 -19.68 -25.20 8.81
C LYS A 182 -18.33 -24.52 9.06
N ALA A 183 -18.31 -23.19 8.95
CA ALA A 183 -17.18 -22.37 9.37
C ALA A 183 -17.39 -21.90 10.78
N ILE A 184 -16.36 -21.95 11.62
CA ILE A 184 -16.33 -21.42 12.98
C ILE A 184 -15.10 -20.53 13.16
N ILE A 185 -15.20 -19.49 13.98
CA ILE A 185 -14.05 -18.65 14.33
C ILE A 185 -13.08 -19.50 15.13
N ASP A 186 -11.79 -19.42 14.81
CA ASP A 186 -10.74 -20.08 15.60
C ASP A 186 -10.58 -19.33 16.94
N PRO A 187 -10.73 -20.03 18.08
CA PRO A 187 -10.58 -19.39 19.38
C PRO A 187 -9.13 -19.06 19.76
N GLU A 188 -8.15 -19.64 19.04
CA GLU A 188 -6.71 -19.51 19.33
C GLU A 188 -6.00 -18.52 18.40
N GLU A 189 -6.51 -18.33 17.18
CA GLU A 189 -5.85 -17.49 16.17
C GLU A 189 -6.79 -16.37 15.71
N GLU A 190 -6.30 -15.14 15.81
CA GLU A 190 -7.04 -13.94 15.37
C GLU A 190 -7.27 -13.97 13.85
N ASN A 191 -8.41 -13.45 13.43
CA ASN A 191 -8.82 -13.37 12.01
C ASN A 191 -8.78 -14.72 11.27
N THR A 192 -8.97 -15.83 12.00
CA THR A 192 -8.90 -17.18 11.46
C THR A 192 -10.23 -17.90 11.61
N ILE A 193 -10.63 -18.62 10.58
CA ILE A 193 -11.79 -19.53 10.62
C ILE A 193 -11.34 -20.96 10.38
N ILE A 194 -12.07 -21.89 11.00
CA ILE A 194 -11.94 -23.33 10.78
C ILE A 194 -13.16 -23.78 9.99
N MET A 195 -12.96 -24.22 8.76
CA MET A 195 -13.98 -24.84 7.94
C MET A 195 -14.02 -26.34 8.26
N LYS A 196 -15.10 -26.76 8.88
CA LYS A 196 -15.30 -28.14 9.30
C LYS A 196 -15.69 -29.03 8.14
N ASP A 197 -15.15 -30.26 8.12
CA ASP A 197 -15.50 -31.29 7.14
C ASP A 197 -15.39 -30.82 5.68
N PHE A 198 -14.30 -30.11 5.35
CA PHE A 198 -14.14 -29.37 4.11
C PHE A 198 -14.27 -30.27 2.86
N PHE A 199 -13.45 -31.29 2.75
CA PHE A 199 -13.51 -32.27 1.65
C PHE A 199 -14.25 -33.55 2.05
N TYR A 200 -14.04 -34.04 3.26
CA TYR A 200 -14.67 -35.22 3.83
C TYR A 200 -14.78 -35.07 5.36
N ASP A 201 -15.55 -35.94 5.97
CA ASP A 201 -15.83 -35.89 7.40
C ASP A 201 -14.54 -36.02 8.22
N GLY A 202 -14.33 -35.07 9.15
CA GLY A 202 -13.14 -34.98 9.98
C GLY A 202 -12.00 -34.14 9.39
N TYR A 203 -12.02 -33.80 8.09
CA TYR A 203 -11.00 -32.98 7.49
C TYR A 203 -11.35 -31.49 7.62
N ASN A 204 -10.68 -30.80 8.52
CA ASN A 204 -10.90 -29.37 8.74
C ASN A 204 -9.82 -28.57 8.03
N VAL A 205 -10.20 -27.39 7.51
CA VAL A 205 -9.28 -26.46 6.87
C VAL A 205 -9.32 -25.14 7.62
N LYS A 206 -8.14 -24.65 8.04
CA LYS A 206 -7.97 -23.33 8.62
C LYS A 206 -7.61 -22.34 7.51
N ILE A 207 -8.24 -21.19 7.52
CA ILE A 207 -7.86 -20.05 6.68
C ILE A 207 -7.78 -18.79 7.54
N ARG A 208 -6.72 -18.01 7.33
CA ARG A 208 -6.47 -16.74 8.00
C ARG A 208 -6.66 -15.59 7.03
N PHE A 209 -7.36 -14.56 7.46
CA PHE A 209 -7.54 -13.32 6.71
C PHE A 209 -6.49 -12.29 7.13
N THR A 210 -5.71 -11.78 6.17
CA THR A 210 -4.82 -10.65 6.42
C THR A 210 -5.57 -9.35 6.14
N THR A 211 -5.63 -8.48 7.15
CA THR A 211 -6.39 -7.23 7.10
C THR A 211 -5.48 -6.00 7.03
N ASN A 212 -4.18 -6.18 6.80
CA ASN A 212 -3.20 -5.10 6.74
C ASN A 212 -3.44 -4.15 5.55
N ASP A 213 -3.93 -4.68 4.43
CA ASP A 213 -4.40 -3.89 3.29
C ASP A 213 -5.90 -4.14 3.11
N ILE A 214 -6.70 -3.14 3.49
CA ILE A 214 -8.16 -3.22 3.44
C ILE A 214 -8.69 -3.26 2.00
N LEU A 215 -7.94 -2.69 1.05
CA LEU A 215 -8.32 -2.69 -0.36
C LEU A 215 -7.99 -4.03 -1.03
N ASN A 216 -7.02 -4.76 -0.51
CA ASN A 216 -6.57 -6.04 -1.05
C ASN A 216 -6.37 -7.06 0.10
N PRO A 217 -7.45 -7.46 0.79
CA PRO A 217 -7.35 -8.47 1.83
C PRO A 217 -6.88 -9.80 1.20
N LEU A 218 -5.92 -10.46 1.85
CA LEU A 218 -5.43 -11.76 1.43
C LEU A 218 -6.00 -12.86 2.31
N ILE A 219 -6.09 -14.05 1.74
CA ILE A 219 -6.39 -15.28 2.47
C ILE A 219 -5.10 -16.10 2.50
N GLU A 220 -4.68 -16.50 3.68
CA GLU A 220 -3.54 -17.36 3.90
C GLU A 220 -3.99 -18.71 4.43
N MET A 221 -3.34 -19.75 3.95
CA MET A 221 -3.55 -21.13 4.40
C MET A 221 -2.19 -21.78 4.56
N ASP A 222 -1.85 -22.15 5.80
CA ASP A 222 -0.66 -22.91 6.09
C ASP A 222 -0.84 -24.38 5.66
N GLU A 223 0.27 -25.11 5.49
CA GLU A 223 0.22 -26.56 5.25
C GLU A 223 -0.47 -27.24 6.43
N GLN A 224 -1.49 -28.04 6.12
CA GLN A 224 -2.32 -28.71 7.12
C GLN A 224 -2.26 -30.22 6.91
N THR A 225 -2.03 -30.97 7.98
CA THR A 225 -1.92 -32.43 8.01
C THR A 225 -3.15 -33.06 8.65
#